data_3ebb7bd891707f1ec76519b03f46b5ae
#
_entry.id   3ebb7bd891707f1ec76519b03f46b5ae
#
_cell.length_a   1.000
_cell.length_b   1.000
_cell.length_c   1.000
_cell.angle_alpha   90.00
_cell.angle_beta   90.00
_cell.angle_gamma   90.00
#
_symmetry.space_group_name_H-M   'P 1'
#
loop_
_entity.id
_entity.type
_entity.pdbx_description
1 polymer ?
#
loop_
_entity_poly.entity_id
_entity_poly.type
_entity_poly.pdbx_seq_one_letter_code
_entity_poly.pdbx_strand_id
1 'polypeptide(L)'
;MGRIEKSIEIGAPPEKVWELLALDRLPEWMDVLEMKSGKYISEVHTPKDKYKVGATAHIVEKRWEYDLDISESLENEMITVHSKGKYPYTITCTLKPVDDGTKLMYTSDYESKGILGKAFGKLFAGTLEKQVERALEKLKSILEK
;
A
#
# COMPACT_ATOMS: atom_id res chain seq x y z
N MET A 1 -14.10 12.74 -1.38
CA MET A 1 -13.76 11.41 -0.92
C MET A 1 -13.74 10.44 -2.09
N GLY A 2 -12.62 9.76 -2.30
CA GLY A 2 -12.48 8.81 -3.37
C GLY A 2 -12.05 7.45 -2.85
N ARG A 3 -12.41 6.39 -3.57
CA ARG A 3 -12.04 5.03 -3.26
C ARG A 3 -11.59 4.31 -4.52
N ILE A 4 -10.47 3.61 -4.41
CA ILE A 4 -9.97 2.73 -5.46
C ILE A 4 -10.00 1.31 -4.91
N GLU A 5 -10.67 0.40 -5.62
CA GLU A 5 -10.70 -1.01 -5.27
C GLU A 5 -10.17 -1.80 -6.45
N LYS A 6 -9.17 -2.62 -6.19
CA LYS A 6 -8.59 -3.52 -7.19
C LYS A 6 -8.32 -4.86 -6.55
N SER A 7 -8.35 -5.91 -7.34
CA SER A 7 -7.97 -7.23 -6.88
C SER A 7 -7.07 -7.89 -7.92
N ILE A 8 -6.21 -8.79 -7.45
CA ILE A 8 -5.31 -9.53 -8.32
C ILE A 8 -5.11 -10.93 -7.72
N GLU A 9 -5.00 -11.92 -8.59
CA GLU A 9 -4.66 -13.28 -8.16
C GLU A 9 -3.16 -13.48 -8.38
N ILE A 10 -2.48 -13.94 -7.33
CA ILE A 10 -1.03 -14.12 -7.30
C ILE A 10 -0.75 -15.58 -7.05
N GLY A 11 0.12 -16.17 -7.88
CA GLY A 11 0.53 -17.58 -7.75
C GLY A 11 1.54 -17.81 -6.64
N ALA A 12 1.22 -17.35 -5.42
CA ALA A 12 2.04 -17.54 -4.24
C ALA A 12 1.13 -17.65 -3.02
N PRO A 13 1.52 -18.40 -1.98
CA PRO A 13 0.68 -18.56 -0.79
C PRO A 13 0.59 -17.26 0.02
N PRO A 14 -0.46 -17.09 0.84
CA PRO A 14 -0.65 -15.85 1.61
C PRO A 14 0.56 -15.44 2.45
N GLU A 15 1.30 -16.39 3.01
CA GLU A 15 2.49 -16.10 3.81
C GLU A 15 3.56 -15.37 3.00
N LYS A 16 3.71 -15.71 1.73
CA LYS A 16 4.68 -15.07 0.84
C LYS A 16 4.22 -13.69 0.43
N VAL A 17 2.94 -13.52 0.15
CA VAL A 17 2.37 -12.21 -0.15
C VAL A 17 2.51 -11.29 1.06
N TRP A 18 2.21 -11.82 2.24
CA TRP A 18 2.30 -11.08 3.51
C TRP A 18 3.69 -10.49 3.73
N GLU A 19 4.75 -11.21 3.38
CA GLU A 19 6.12 -10.72 3.53
C GLU A 19 6.35 -9.39 2.82
N LEU A 20 5.72 -9.18 1.67
CA LEU A 20 5.86 -7.94 0.90
C LEU A 20 4.92 -6.83 1.34
N LEU A 21 3.99 -7.12 2.24
CA LEU A 21 3.10 -6.11 2.81
C LEU A 21 3.72 -5.40 4.02
N ALA A 22 4.90 -5.82 4.45
CA ALA A 22 5.61 -5.16 5.53
C ALA A 22 5.94 -3.71 5.17
N LEU A 23 5.87 -2.80 6.16
CA LEU A 23 6.13 -1.38 5.93
C LEU A 23 7.47 -1.13 5.24
N ASP A 24 8.50 -1.86 5.65
CA ASP A 24 9.85 -1.68 5.09
C ASP A 24 10.02 -2.23 3.68
N ARG A 25 9.05 -3.00 3.20
CA ARG A 25 9.09 -3.61 1.87
C ARG A 25 8.09 -3.00 0.89
N LEU A 26 7.23 -2.10 1.34
CA LEU A 26 6.28 -1.44 0.47
C LEU A 26 6.91 -0.76 -0.76
N PRO A 27 8.09 -0.11 -0.67
CA PRO A 27 8.68 0.52 -1.85
C PRO A 27 9.11 -0.45 -2.93
N GLU A 28 9.26 -1.73 -2.61
CA GLU A 28 9.68 -2.73 -3.59
C GLU A 28 8.64 -2.91 -4.69
N TRP A 29 7.37 -2.66 -4.39
CA TRP A 29 6.28 -2.82 -5.34
C TRP A 29 5.35 -1.61 -5.44
N MET A 30 5.33 -0.73 -4.46
CA MET A 30 4.52 0.50 -4.49
C MET A 30 5.28 1.67 -5.08
N ASP A 31 5.36 1.73 -6.42
CA ASP A 31 5.87 2.90 -7.12
C ASP A 31 4.77 3.95 -7.31
N VAL A 32 3.71 3.86 -6.54
CA VAL A 32 2.45 4.61 -6.74
C VAL A 32 2.67 6.11 -6.70
N LEU A 33 3.66 6.56 -5.94
CA LEU A 33 3.95 7.98 -5.77
C LEU A 33 5.34 8.37 -6.29
N GLU A 34 5.87 7.60 -7.23
CA GLU A 34 7.22 7.82 -7.77
C GLU A 34 8.28 7.91 -6.67
N MET A 35 8.18 7.03 -5.67
CA MET A 35 9.08 7.01 -4.52
C MET A 35 10.48 6.50 -4.90
N LYS A 36 11.12 7.20 -5.83
CA LYS A 36 12.45 6.81 -6.33
C LYS A 36 13.57 7.01 -5.31
N SER A 37 13.29 7.74 -4.24
CA SER A 37 14.29 8.06 -3.22
C SER A 37 13.73 8.02 -1.81
N GLY A 38 12.67 7.27 -1.58
CA GLY A 38 12.08 7.15 -0.26
C GLY A 38 12.99 6.44 0.72
N LYS A 39 13.16 7.01 1.90
CA LYS A 39 13.83 6.36 3.01
C LYS A 39 12.79 5.94 4.03
N TYR A 40 12.81 4.68 4.41
CA TYR A 40 12.00 4.20 5.49
C TYR A 40 12.77 4.29 6.78
N ILE A 41 12.20 5.02 7.73
CA ILE A 41 12.68 5.00 9.10
C ILE A 41 11.58 4.29 9.88
N SER A 42 11.76 3.02 10.12
CA SER A 42 10.85 2.22 10.92
C SER A 42 11.58 1.84 12.20
N GLU A 43 10.93 2.01 13.35
CA GLU A 43 11.41 1.45 14.59
C GLU A 43 11.08 -0.03 14.60
N VAL A 44 11.87 -0.80 13.86
CA VAL A 44 11.69 -2.25 13.79
C VAL A 44 12.68 -2.90 14.75
N HIS A 45 12.18 -3.38 15.87
CA HIS A 45 12.98 -4.06 16.87
C HIS A 45 13.05 -5.57 16.62
N THR A 46 12.01 -6.14 16.03
CA THR A 46 11.96 -7.56 15.65
C THR A 46 11.35 -7.70 14.26
N PRO A 47 11.55 -8.85 13.59
CA PRO A 47 10.93 -9.06 12.28
C PRO A 47 9.40 -8.96 12.26
N LYS A 48 8.75 -9.14 13.42
CA LYS A 48 7.29 -9.05 13.52
C LYS A 48 6.79 -7.62 13.75
N ASP A 49 7.66 -6.74 14.23
CA ASP A 49 7.26 -5.36 14.54
C ASP A 49 6.83 -4.58 13.32
N LYS A 50 7.32 -4.93 12.15
CA LYS A 50 6.98 -4.27 10.89
C LYS A 50 5.55 -4.49 10.43
N TYR A 51 4.83 -5.42 11.08
CA TYR A 51 3.41 -5.66 10.83
C TYR A 51 2.53 -5.24 11.99
N LYS A 52 3.13 -4.80 13.09
CA LYS A 52 2.42 -4.54 14.33
C LYS A 52 1.60 -3.26 14.27
N VAL A 53 0.39 -3.28 14.83
CA VAL A 53 -0.41 -2.06 15.00
C VAL A 53 0.39 -1.04 15.78
N GLY A 54 0.44 0.19 15.26
CA GLY A 54 1.25 1.25 15.82
C GLY A 54 2.65 1.36 15.22
N ALA A 55 3.08 0.39 14.40
CA ALA A 55 4.33 0.51 13.67
C ALA A 55 4.23 1.67 12.68
N THR A 56 5.28 2.48 12.61
CA THR A 56 5.32 3.66 11.76
C THR A 56 6.53 3.65 10.85
N ALA A 57 6.38 4.25 9.69
CA ALA A 57 7.47 4.47 8.75
C ALA A 57 7.41 5.91 8.27
N HIS A 58 8.55 6.57 8.25
CA HIS A 58 8.65 7.93 7.72
C HIS A 58 9.10 7.85 6.27
N ILE A 59 8.34 8.47 5.40
CA ILE A 59 8.63 8.46 3.96
C ILE A 59 9.04 9.84 3.52
N VAL A 60 10.22 9.91 2.92
CA VAL A 60 10.75 11.14 2.34
C VAL A 60 10.81 10.93 0.84
N GLU A 61 10.04 11.72 0.13
CA GLU A 61 10.01 11.75 -1.31
C GLU A 61 10.35 13.17 -1.75
N LYS A 62 10.96 13.34 -2.90
CA LYS A 62 11.47 14.63 -3.45
C LYS A 62 10.99 15.94 -2.78
N ARG A 63 9.68 16.11 -2.62
CA ARG A 63 9.05 17.31 -2.05
C ARG A 63 8.09 17.01 -0.92
N TRP A 64 7.92 15.73 -0.61
CA TRP A 64 6.88 15.29 0.30
C TRP A 64 7.47 14.48 1.43
N GLU A 65 7.03 14.78 2.62
CA GLU A 65 7.33 13.97 3.79
C GLU A 65 6.00 13.60 4.43
N TYR A 66 5.87 12.32 4.77
CA TYR A 66 4.68 11.85 5.45
C TYR A 66 4.98 10.58 6.20
N ASP A 67 4.14 10.28 7.18
CA ASP A 67 4.27 9.09 7.96
C ASP A 67 3.20 8.08 7.57
N LEU A 68 3.58 6.81 7.53
CA LEU A 68 2.66 5.70 7.40
C LEU A 68 2.61 4.98 8.73
N ASP A 69 1.42 4.63 9.18
CA ASP A 69 1.26 3.80 10.37
C ASP A 69 0.28 2.66 10.10
N ILE A 70 0.53 1.54 10.77
CA ILE A 70 -0.36 0.39 10.70
C ILE A 70 -1.46 0.58 11.73
N SER A 71 -2.71 0.63 11.26
CA SER A 71 -3.87 0.78 12.14
C SER A 71 -4.56 -0.56 12.43
N GLU A 72 -4.46 -1.52 11.52
CA GLU A 72 -5.00 -2.85 11.71
C GLU A 72 -4.07 -3.87 11.07
N SER A 73 -3.92 -5.03 11.71
CA SER A 73 -3.07 -6.09 11.18
C SER A 73 -3.52 -7.46 11.69
N LEU A 74 -3.81 -8.36 10.76
CA LEU A 74 -4.11 -9.76 11.02
C LEU A 74 -3.16 -10.58 10.15
N GLU A 75 -2.26 -11.30 10.78
CA GLU A 75 -1.19 -12.04 10.09
C GLU A 75 -1.75 -12.90 8.96
N ASN A 76 -1.17 -12.76 7.75
CA ASN A 76 -1.54 -13.48 6.53
C ASN A 76 -2.97 -13.23 6.04
N GLU A 77 -3.71 -12.30 6.64
CA GLU A 77 -5.10 -12.03 6.29
C GLU A 77 -5.36 -10.59 5.85
N MET A 78 -4.90 -9.61 6.62
CA MET A 78 -5.25 -8.22 6.34
C MET A 78 -4.31 -7.25 7.02
N ILE A 79 -4.00 -6.15 6.34
CA ILE A 79 -3.26 -5.05 6.92
C ILE A 79 -3.87 -3.73 6.43
N THR A 80 -4.02 -2.79 7.35
CA THR A 80 -4.48 -1.44 7.03
C THR A 80 -3.39 -0.45 7.41
N VAL A 81 -3.01 0.37 6.44
CA VAL A 81 -1.97 1.39 6.60
C VAL A 81 -2.60 2.75 6.38
N HIS A 82 -2.31 3.67 7.27
CA HIS A 82 -2.81 5.03 7.22
C HIS A 82 -1.67 6.01 6.99
N SER A 83 -1.86 6.92 6.04
CA SER A 83 -0.91 7.98 5.75
C SER A 83 -1.30 9.25 6.48
N LYS A 84 -0.36 9.83 7.22
CA LYS A 84 -0.53 11.13 7.87
C LYS A 84 0.32 12.16 7.14
N GLY A 85 -0.31 12.99 6.35
CA GLY A 85 0.38 14.01 5.58
C GLY A 85 -0.61 14.99 4.99
N LYS A 86 -0.16 15.78 4.04
CA LYS A 86 -1.01 16.77 3.38
C LYS A 86 -2.18 16.13 2.62
N TYR A 87 -1.97 14.93 2.10
CA TYR A 87 -2.99 14.17 1.37
C TYR A 87 -3.19 12.82 2.04
N PRO A 88 -4.00 12.78 3.12
CA PRO A 88 -4.17 11.54 3.87
C PRO A 88 -4.90 10.49 3.04
N TYR A 89 -4.45 9.25 3.18
CA TYR A 89 -5.10 8.11 2.55
C TYR A 89 -4.99 6.88 3.46
N THR A 90 -5.88 5.94 3.26
CA THR A 90 -5.88 4.68 4.00
C THR A 90 -5.89 3.55 2.99
N ILE A 91 -4.94 2.63 3.12
CA ILE A 91 -4.82 1.47 2.24
C ILE A 91 -5.11 0.22 3.06
N THR A 92 -5.99 -0.62 2.57
CA THR A 92 -6.27 -1.92 3.16
C THR A 92 -5.96 -3.00 2.14
N CYS A 93 -5.12 -3.95 2.52
CA CYS A 93 -4.81 -5.13 1.72
C CYS A 93 -5.37 -6.35 2.44
N THR A 94 -6.26 -7.07 1.77
CA THR A 94 -6.87 -8.28 2.30
C THR A 94 -6.41 -9.47 1.46
N LEU A 95 -5.98 -10.53 2.13
CA LEU A 95 -5.49 -11.75 1.46
C LEU A 95 -6.51 -12.86 1.65
N LYS A 96 -6.85 -13.53 0.56
CA LYS A 96 -7.76 -14.66 0.58
C LYS A 96 -7.12 -15.82 -0.16
N PRO A 97 -6.96 -16.99 0.47
CA PRO A 97 -6.42 -18.15 -0.22
C PRO A 97 -7.34 -18.56 -1.38
N VAL A 98 -6.74 -18.90 -2.51
CA VAL A 98 -7.43 -19.49 -3.65
C VAL A 98 -6.66 -20.75 -4.05
N ASP A 99 -7.23 -21.57 -4.95
CA ASP A 99 -6.69 -22.90 -5.27
C ASP A 99 -5.19 -22.92 -5.58
N ASP A 100 -4.70 -21.98 -6.39
CA ASP A 100 -3.30 -21.93 -6.81
C ASP A 100 -2.53 -20.73 -6.28
N GLY A 101 -3.00 -20.11 -5.21
CA GLY A 101 -2.30 -18.97 -4.67
C GLY A 101 -3.14 -18.10 -3.75
N THR A 102 -3.08 -16.81 -3.96
CA THR A 102 -3.73 -15.81 -3.11
C THR A 102 -4.45 -14.78 -3.97
N LYS A 103 -5.67 -14.44 -3.57
CA LYS A 103 -6.36 -13.26 -4.10
C LYS A 103 -6.10 -12.11 -3.15
N LEU A 104 -5.46 -11.08 -3.66
CA LEU A 104 -5.20 -9.86 -2.91
C LEU A 104 -6.23 -8.82 -3.31
N MET A 105 -6.91 -8.26 -2.32
CA MET A 105 -7.83 -7.15 -2.51
C MET A 105 -7.20 -5.89 -1.96
N TYR A 106 -7.04 -4.90 -2.81
CA TYR A 106 -6.43 -3.63 -2.47
C TYR A 106 -7.49 -2.55 -2.49
N THR A 107 -7.65 -1.84 -1.38
CA THR A 107 -8.58 -0.73 -1.26
C THR A 107 -7.82 0.49 -0.79
N SER A 108 -7.97 1.60 -1.51
CA SER A 108 -7.38 2.88 -1.11
C SER A 108 -8.48 3.91 -0.97
N ASP A 109 -8.63 4.44 0.24
CA ASP A 109 -9.55 5.55 0.52
C ASP A 109 -8.72 6.82 0.65
N TYR A 110 -9.07 7.84 -0.11
CA TYR A 110 -8.35 9.12 -0.08
C TYR A 110 -9.31 10.29 -0.02
N GLU A 111 -8.84 11.40 0.55
CA GLU A 111 -9.62 12.63 0.62
C GLU A 111 -9.19 13.58 -0.49
N SER A 112 -10.16 14.09 -1.24
CA SER A 112 -9.92 15.20 -2.17
C SER A 112 -10.58 16.43 -1.56
N LYS A 113 -9.77 17.41 -1.16
CA LYS A 113 -10.27 18.63 -0.54
C LYS A 113 -10.24 19.81 -1.50
N GLY A 114 -11.33 20.59 -1.49
CA GLY A 114 -11.41 21.87 -2.16
C GLY A 114 -11.75 21.82 -3.64
N ILE A 115 -11.74 23.01 -4.25
CA ILE A 115 -12.09 23.21 -5.66
C ILE A 115 -11.14 22.43 -6.57
N LEU A 116 -9.86 22.40 -6.21
CA LEU A 116 -8.85 21.64 -6.95
C LEU A 116 -9.15 20.16 -6.94
N GLY A 117 -9.67 19.64 -5.83
CA GLY A 117 -10.07 18.24 -5.73
C GLY A 117 -11.21 17.87 -6.67
N LYS A 118 -12.13 18.79 -6.92
CA LYS A 118 -13.22 18.57 -7.87
C LYS A 118 -12.75 18.64 -9.32
N ALA A 119 -11.90 19.62 -9.63
CA ALA A 119 -11.40 19.85 -10.98
C ALA A 119 -10.42 18.76 -11.42
N PHE A 120 -9.53 18.36 -10.52
CA PHE A 120 -8.51 17.34 -10.79
C PHE A 120 -8.91 15.94 -10.34
N GLY A 121 -10.04 15.79 -9.64
CA GLY A 121 -10.46 14.53 -9.03
C GLY A 121 -10.54 13.38 -10.01
N LYS A 122 -11.13 13.59 -11.19
CA LYS A 122 -11.26 12.52 -12.19
C LYS A 122 -9.92 12.16 -12.83
N LEU A 123 -9.09 13.16 -13.15
CA LEU A 123 -7.76 12.94 -13.71
C LEU A 123 -6.84 12.28 -12.69
N PHE A 124 -6.89 12.77 -11.45
CA PHE A 124 -6.09 12.23 -10.36
C PHE A 124 -6.49 10.79 -10.03
N ALA A 125 -7.80 10.52 -9.95
CA ALA A 125 -8.30 9.18 -9.69
C ALA A 125 -7.88 8.19 -10.77
N GLY A 126 -7.97 8.59 -12.05
CA GLY A 126 -7.53 7.75 -13.16
C GLY A 126 -6.04 7.45 -13.12
N THR A 127 -5.23 8.44 -12.76
CA THR A 127 -3.79 8.27 -12.62
C THR A 127 -3.45 7.34 -11.46
N LEU A 128 -4.10 7.54 -10.31
CA LEU A 128 -3.92 6.68 -9.14
C LEU A 128 -4.33 5.24 -9.44
N GLU A 129 -5.45 5.06 -10.14
CA GLU A 129 -5.93 3.74 -10.49
C GLU A 129 -4.91 2.98 -11.33
N LYS A 130 -4.31 3.64 -12.32
CA LYS A 130 -3.25 3.04 -13.15
C LYS A 130 -2.00 2.74 -12.33
N GLN A 131 -1.66 3.61 -11.39
CA GLN A 131 -0.50 3.38 -10.52
C GLN A 131 -0.72 2.19 -9.63
N VAL A 132 -1.93 2.03 -9.07
CA VAL A 132 -2.28 0.87 -8.26
C VAL A 132 -2.21 -0.41 -9.08
N GLU A 133 -2.74 -0.39 -10.32
CA GLU A 133 -2.66 -1.54 -11.21
C GLU A 133 -1.21 -1.94 -11.45
N ARG A 134 -0.33 -0.98 -11.73
CA ARG A 134 1.10 -1.25 -11.93
C ARG A 134 1.77 -1.79 -10.68
N ALA A 135 1.41 -1.26 -9.52
CA ALA A 135 1.94 -1.74 -8.25
C ALA A 135 1.57 -3.20 -8.01
N LEU A 136 0.30 -3.55 -8.24
CA LEU A 136 -0.17 -4.92 -8.06
C LEU A 136 0.48 -5.87 -9.06
N GLU A 137 0.66 -5.44 -10.32
CA GLU A 137 1.35 -6.24 -11.33
C GLU A 137 2.81 -6.47 -10.95
N LYS A 138 3.46 -5.45 -10.42
CA LYS A 138 4.84 -5.57 -9.96
C LYS A 138 4.96 -6.53 -8.78
N LEU A 139 4.03 -6.44 -7.83
CA LEU A 139 3.97 -7.36 -6.70
C LEU A 139 3.82 -8.80 -7.19
N LYS A 140 2.91 -9.03 -8.12
CA LYS A 140 2.69 -10.32 -8.73
C LYS A 140 3.97 -10.84 -9.40
N SER A 141 4.64 -9.99 -10.18
CA SER A 141 5.85 -10.39 -10.89
C SER A 141 6.99 -10.75 -9.94
N ILE A 142 7.11 -10.07 -8.81
CA ILE A 142 8.11 -10.37 -7.79
C ILE A 142 7.85 -11.75 -7.17
N LEU A 143 6.59 -12.03 -6.87
CA LEU A 143 6.20 -13.26 -6.17
C LEU A 143 6.12 -14.50 -7.06
N GLU A 144 5.91 -14.32 -8.36
CA GLU A 144 5.78 -15.44 -9.31
C GLU A 144 7.09 -15.77 -10.04
N LYS A 145 8.18 -15.17 -9.62
CA LYS A 145 9.48 -15.52 -10.18
C LYS A 145 9.92 -16.92 -9.81
#